data_ee3a0c043c559eb0b0db417ef3ce1b93
#
_entry.id   ee3a0c043c559eb0b0db417ef3ce1b93
#
_cell.length_a   1.000
_cell.length_b   1.000
_cell.length_c   1.000
_cell.angle_alpha   90.00
_cell.angle_beta   90.00
_cell.angle_gamma   90.00
#
_symmetry.space_group_name_H-M   'P 1'
#
loop_
_entity.id
_entity.type
_entity.pdbx_description
1 polymer ?
#
loop_
_entity_poly.entity_id
_entity_poly.type
_entity_poly.pdbx_seq_one_letter_code
_entity_poly.pdbx_strand_id
1 'polypeptide(L)'
;MKNRSLLILFLFPLLLLALEPYVDFLPEPHIEFQPKNYICYKTDSPIEVDGKMNEKIWQKAEWTDDFIDIEGFTKPAPPLKTNVKMLWDENYFYFFCKMQEPHIWAKLKERDSVIYYDNDFEIFIDPDGDTHNYYEFEMNAFNTIWDLFISQPYHEQNCKVLDSWDIQGVKTAVYIDGTLNDPTDEDIGWNVEIAYPWKVLEECATQCPPLQGDQWRVNFSRVQWDTKIIDNDYSKLRKPEHNWVWSPQGIINMHYPEMWGFVQFSEKPVGTKKDKYQHNKDEDIKWILRQIYYKQRTYFMQNEKFTDNISLLQLDIPHEFLPTISITPNYFEAVIKF
;
A
#
# COMPACT_ATOMS: atom_id res chain seq x y z
N MET A 1 43.96 50.14 45.67
CA MET A 1 43.01 50.05 44.55
C MET A 1 42.45 48.65 44.52
N LYS A 2 41.17 48.46 44.93
CA LYS A 2 40.52 47.15 44.97
C LYS A 2 39.65 46.99 43.74
N ASN A 3 40.03 46.07 42.85
CA ASN A 3 39.21 45.66 41.72
C ASN A 3 38.01 44.88 42.24
N ARG A 4 36.81 45.37 41.98
CA ARG A 4 35.55 44.63 42.15
C ARG A 4 35.18 44.08 40.77
N SER A 5 35.29 42.77 40.60
CA SER A 5 34.73 42.05 39.48
C SER A 5 33.20 41.92 39.66
N LEU A 6 32.47 42.49 38.73
CA LEU A 6 31.03 42.37 38.66
C LEU A 6 30.67 41.06 37.90
N LEU A 7 30.14 40.09 38.60
CA LEU A 7 29.62 38.84 38.01
C LEU A 7 28.20 39.09 37.52
N ILE A 8 28.03 39.19 36.21
CA ILE A 8 26.71 39.29 35.62
C ILE A 8 26.20 37.86 35.33
N LEU A 9 25.22 37.41 36.15
CA LEU A 9 24.54 36.16 35.98
C LEU A 9 23.45 36.34 34.89
N PHE A 10 23.68 35.80 33.71
CA PHE A 10 22.60 35.67 32.68
C PHE A 10 21.70 34.52 33.07
N LEU A 11 20.53 34.82 33.63
CA LEU A 11 19.40 33.90 33.72
C LEU A 11 18.76 33.79 32.31
N PHE A 12 19.11 32.75 31.56
CA PHE A 12 18.32 32.34 30.42
C PHE A 12 17.02 31.73 30.95
N PRO A 13 15.83 32.23 30.57
CA PRO A 13 14.61 31.51 30.86
C PRO A 13 14.67 30.21 30.03
N LEU A 14 14.66 29.07 30.72
CA LEU A 14 14.36 27.77 30.10
C LEU A 14 12.93 27.88 29.58
N LEU A 15 12.78 28.19 28.30
CA LEU A 15 11.51 27.97 27.61
C LEU A 15 11.32 26.45 27.59
N LEU A 16 10.50 25.94 28.52
CA LEU A 16 9.88 24.63 28.34
C LEU A 16 8.98 24.80 27.10
N LEU A 17 9.50 24.42 25.93
CA LEU A 17 8.64 24.05 24.81
C LEU A 17 7.86 22.84 25.29
N ALA A 18 6.65 23.07 25.79
CA ALA A 18 5.65 22.03 25.81
C ALA A 18 5.59 21.51 24.39
N LEU A 19 5.98 20.26 24.17
CA LEU A 19 5.66 19.56 22.95
C LEU A 19 4.13 19.53 22.89
N GLU A 20 3.56 20.48 22.17
CA GLU A 20 2.16 20.41 21.76
C GLU A 20 1.98 19.01 21.18
N PRO A 21 0.94 18.27 21.53
CA PRO A 21 0.67 17.01 20.88
C PRO A 21 0.45 17.32 19.40
N TYR A 22 1.41 16.92 18.57
CA TYR A 22 1.35 17.07 17.13
C TYR A 22 0.25 16.14 16.63
N VAL A 23 -0.96 16.66 16.52
CA VAL A 23 -2.09 15.96 15.92
C VAL A 23 -2.15 16.40 14.48
N ASP A 24 -1.43 15.69 13.61
CA ASP A 24 -1.56 15.90 12.19
C ASP A 24 -3.02 15.71 11.74
N PHE A 25 -3.43 16.57 10.82
CA PHE A 25 -4.69 16.38 10.12
C PHE A 25 -4.63 15.03 9.41
N LEU A 26 -5.46 14.08 9.84
CA LEU A 26 -5.63 12.80 9.19
C LEU A 26 -6.81 12.91 8.21
N PRO A 27 -6.55 13.07 6.91
CA PRO A 27 -7.63 13.15 5.95
C PRO A 27 -8.35 11.81 5.85
N GLU A 28 -9.67 11.85 5.71
CA GLU A 28 -10.50 10.66 5.51
C GLU A 28 -10.55 10.30 4.03
N PRO A 29 -10.60 9.00 3.66
CA PRO A 29 -10.92 8.58 2.30
C PRO A 29 -12.22 9.21 1.79
N HIS A 30 -12.20 9.76 0.56
CA HIS A 30 -13.34 10.49 0.00
C HIS A 30 -14.27 9.62 -0.86
N ILE A 31 -14.09 8.32 -0.83
CA ILE A 31 -14.88 7.34 -1.58
C ILE A 31 -15.59 6.37 -0.64
N GLU A 32 -16.62 5.70 -1.15
CA GLU A 32 -17.26 4.60 -0.42
C GLU A 32 -16.29 3.45 -0.16
N PHE A 33 -16.47 2.78 0.97
CA PHE A 33 -15.72 1.59 1.31
C PHE A 33 -16.16 0.40 0.43
N GLN A 34 -15.47 0.23 -0.68
CA GLN A 34 -15.69 -0.86 -1.63
C GLN A 34 -14.36 -1.40 -2.16
N PRO A 35 -13.52 -1.96 -1.26
CA PRO A 35 -12.24 -2.53 -1.69
C PRO A 35 -12.45 -3.61 -2.75
N LYS A 36 -11.54 -3.67 -3.71
CA LYS A 36 -11.53 -4.71 -4.73
C LYS A 36 -11.31 -6.08 -4.11
N ASN A 37 -11.65 -7.14 -4.84
CA ASN A 37 -11.36 -8.50 -4.40
C ASN A 37 -10.84 -9.36 -5.55
N TYR A 38 -10.04 -10.36 -5.19
CA TYR A 38 -9.45 -11.32 -6.11
C TYR A 38 -9.40 -12.70 -5.48
N ILE A 39 -9.67 -13.76 -6.26
CA ILE A 39 -9.49 -15.14 -5.81
C ILE A 39 -8.17 -15.65 -6.35
N CYS A 40 -7.21 -15.83 -5.46
CA CYS A 40 -5.89 -16.35 -5.77
C CYS A 40 -5.90 -17.87 -5.70
N TYR A 41 -5.81 -18.52 -6.86
CA TYR A 41 -5.82 -19.97 -6.97
C TYR A 41 -4.43 -20.55 -6.84
N LYS A 42 -4.39 -21.83 -6.40
CA LYS A 42 -3.17 -22.59 -6.34
C LYS A 42 -2.69 -22.99 -7.74
N THR A 43 -1.38 -22.92 -7.99
CA THR A 43 -0.75 -23.52 -9.18
C THR A 43 -0.33 -24.95 -8.89
N ASP A 44 -0.54 -25.84 -9.85
CA ASP A 44 -0.05 -27.21 -9.86
C ASP A 44 1.19 -27.39 -10.73
N SER A 45 1.69 -26.31 -11.30
CA SER A 45 2.81 -26.30 -12.23
C SER A 45 3.85 -25.28 -11.77
N PRO A 46 5.14 -25.57 -11.89
CA PRO A 46 6.19 -24.62 -11.55
C PRO A 46 6.09 -23.38 -12.44
N ILE A 47 6.39 -22.22 -11.87
CA ILE A 47 6.51 -20.95 -12.56
C ILE A 47 8.00 -20.59 -12.61
N GLU A 48 8.51 -20.34 -13.83
CA GLU A 48 9.84 -19.79 -14.06
C GLU A 48 9.74 -18.27 -14.10
N VAL A 49 10.33 -17.59 -13.13
CA VAL A 49 10.26 -16.13 -13.03
C VAL A 49 11.19 -15.51 -14.08
N ASP A 50 10.67 -15.24 -15.27
CA ASP A 50 11.42 -14.68 -16.42
C ASP A 50 10.80 -13.39 -16.99
N GLY A 51 9.71 -12.90 -16.38
CA GLY A 51 8.97 -11.70 -16.78
C GLY A 51 8.02 -11.92 -17.96
N LYS A 52 7.86 -13.16 -18.43
CA LYS A 52 7.02 -13.49 -19.58
C LYS A 52 5.85 -14.38 -19.16
N MET A 53 4.70 -14.14 -19.73
CA MET A 53 3.50 -14.95 -19.50
C MET A 53 3.47 -16.17 -20.45
N ASN A 54 4.55 -16.95 -20.48
CA ASN A 54 4.70 -18.10 -21.38
C ASN A 54 4.20 -19.42 -20.76
N GLU A 55 4.10 -19.52 -19.42
CA GLU A 55 3.51 -20.67 -18.76
C GLU A 55 1.98 -20.69 -18.97
N LYS A 56 1.51 -21.86 -19.38
CA LYS A 56 0.06 -22.07 -19.58
C LYS A 56 -0.77 -21.82 -18.34
N ILE A 57 -0.15 -21.88 -17.17
CA ILE A 57 -0.84 -21.66 -15.90
C ILE A 57 -1.29 -20.20 -15.76
N TRP A 58 -0.48 -19.23 -16.17
CA TRP A 58 -0.84 -17.83 -16.20
C TRP A 58 -2.03 -17.52 -17.11
N GLN A 59 -2.21 -18.29 -18.18
CA GLN A 59 -3.35 -18.12 -19.09
C GLN A 59 -4.68 -18.49 -18.42
N LYS A 60 -4.65 -19.34 -17.38
CA LYS A 60 -5.83 -19.76 -16.63
C LYS A 60 -6.20 -18.80 -15.48
N ALA A 61 -5.22 -18.06 -14.97
CA ALA A 61 -5.45 -17.05 -13.94
C ALA A 61 -6.22 -15.85 -14.51
N GLU A 62 -7.15 -15.31 -13.76
CA GLU A 62 -7.88 -14.10 -14.16
C GLU A 62 -7.01 -12.86 -13.94
N TRP A 63 -7.23 -11.83 -14.76
CA TRP A 63 -6.66 -10.52 -14.50
C TRP A 63 -7.45 -9.80 -13.41
N THR A 64 -6.77 -8.93 -12.66
CA THR A 64 -7.46 -7.88 -11.89
C THR A 64 -8.21 -6.95 -12.84
N ASP A 65 -9.09 -6.12 -12.30
CA ASP A 65 -9.55 -4.94 -13.04
C ASP A 65 -8.38 -4.06 -13.45
N ASP A 66 -8.58 -3.24 -14.50
CA ASP A 66 -7.62 -2.19 -14.87
C ASP A 66 -7.39 -1.27 -13.66
N PHE A 67 -6.15 -0.82 -13.47
CA PHE A 67 -5.84 0.16 -12.44
C PHE A 67 -6.56 1.48 -12.72
N ILE A 68 -6.91 2.17 -11.66
CA ILE A 68 -7.55 3.49 -11.70
C ILE A 68 -6.74 4.48 -10.86
N ASP A 69 -7.07 5.76 -10.95
CA ASP A 69 -6.44 6.77 -10.11
C ASP A 69 -6.66 6.46 -8.60
N ILE A 70 -5.64 6.70 -7.79
CA ILE A 70 -5.67 6.43 -6.35
C ILE A 70 -6.82 7.14 -5.63
N GLU A 71 -7.25 8.31 -6.11
CA GLU A 71 -8.41 9.03 -5.57
C GLU A 71 -9.76 8.47 -6.07
N GLY A 72 -9.74 7.43 -6.92
CA GLY A 72 -10.92 6.71 -7.36
C GLY A 72 -11.61 7.30 -8.60
N PHE A 73 -12.86 6.91 -8.81
CA PHE A 73 -13.62 7.18 -10.04
C PHE A 73 -13.97 8.66 -10.29
N THR A 74 -13.66 9.54 -9.38
CA THR A 74 -13.82 10.99 -9.56
C THR A 74 -12.73 11.58 -10.46
N LYS A 75 -11.65 10.83 -10.68
CA LYS A 75 -10.54 11.18 -11.55
C LYS A 75 -10.68 10.50 -12.92
N PRO A 76 -10.06 11.06 -13.97
CA PRO A 76 -10.00 10.40 -15.27
C PRO A 76 -9.35 9.00 -15.18
N ALA A 77 -9.83 8.07 -16.00
CA ALA A 77 -9.18 6.79 -16.13
C ALA A 77 -7.73 6.95 -16.64
N PRO A 78 -6.76 6.17 -16.11
CA PRO A 78 -5.41 6.15 -16.63
C PRO A 78 -5.38 5.91 -18.14
N PRO A 79 -4.56 6.65 -18.90
CA PRO A 79 -4.45 6.43 -20.35
C PRO A 79 -3.69 5.15 -20.70
N LEU A 80 -2.92 4.59 -19.76
CA LEU A 80 -2.10 3.39 -19.92
C LEU A 80 -2.61 2.29 -19.00
N LYS A 81 -2.86 1.13 -19.58
CA LYS A 81 -3.41 -0.02 -18.83
C LYS A 81 -2.37 -0.70 -17.97
N THR A 82 -2.79 -1.09 -16.79
CA THR A 82 -2.04 -1.94 -15.84
C THR A 82 -2.98 -2.97 -15.24
N ASN A 83 -2.56 -4.23 -15.23
CA ASN A 83 -3.30 -5.34 -14.64
C ASN A 83 -2.35 -6.33 -13.99
N VAL A 84 -2.82 -7.03 -12.98
CA VAL A 84 -2.07 -8.05 -12.25
C VAL A 84 -2.80 -9.39 -12.29
N LYS A 85 -2.05 -10.47 -12.29
CA LYS A 85 -2.51 -11.83 -11.99
C LYS A 85 -1.80 -12.33 -10.74
N MET A 86 -2.49 -13.13 -9.95
CA MET A 86 -1.94 -13.76 -8.76
C MET A 86 -2.17 -15.27 -8.78
N LEU A 87 -1.15 -16.01 -8.39
CA LEU A 87 -1.18 -17.45 -8.14
C LEU A 87 -0.35 -17.76 -6.90
N TRP A 88 -0.48 -18.97 -6.35
CA TRP A 88 0.33 -19.41 -5.22
C TRP A 88 0.61 -20.91 -5.27
N ASP A 89 1.67 -21.34 -4.58
CA ASP A 89 1.99 -22.75 -4.30
C ASP A 89 2.47 -22.90 -2.85
N GLU A 90 3.06 -24.02 -2.51
CA GLU A 90 3.57 -24.31 -1.18
C GLU A 90 4.75 -23.42 -0.75
N ASN A 91 5.42 -22.77 -1.70
CA ASN A 91 6.67 -22.05 -1.46
C ASN A 91 6.53 -20.54 -1.66
N TYR A 92 5.65 -20.12 -2.60
CA TYR A 92 5.63 -18.74 -3.09
C TYR A 92 4.21 -18.24 -3.32
N PHE A 93 4.06 -16.95 -3.10
CA PHE A 93 2.99 -16.12 -3.64
C PHE A 93 3.52 -15.44 -4.91
N TYR A 94 2.86 -15.69 -6.05
CA TYR A 94 3.30 -15.22 -7.36
C TYR A 94 2.45 -14.05 -7.85
N PHE A 95 3.13 -13.07 -8.45
CA PHE A 95 2.52 -11.93 -9.11
C PHE A 95 3.04 -11.80 -10.52
N PHE A 96 2.15 -11.55 -11.46
CA PHE A 96 2.48 -11.17 -12.82
C PHE A 96 1.76 -9.87 -13.16
N CYS A 97 2.51 -8.78 -13.38
CA CYS A 97 1.97 -7.49 -13.77
C CYS A 97 2.30 -7.20 -15.23
N LYS A 98 1.30 -6.70 -15.95
CA LYS A 98 1.47 -6.18 -17.30
C LYS A 98 1.16 -4.68 -17.33
N MET A 99 2.09 -3.89 -17.83
CA MET A 99 2.00 -2.44 -17.92
C MET A 99 2.17 -1.98 -19.37
N GLN A 100 1.16 -1.30 -19.89
CA GLN A 100 1.29 -0.58 -21.16
C GLN A 100 2.15 0.66 -20.91
N GLU A 101 3.21 0.86 -21.73
CA GLU A 101 4.14 1.98 -21.57
C GLU A 101 4.80 2.28 -22.91
N PRO A 102 4.45 3.38 -23.58
CA PRO A 102 5.04 3.72 -24.87
C PRO A 102 6.46 4.31 -24.77
N HIS A 103 6.91 4.64 -23.55
CA HIS A 103 8.22 5.23 -23.30
C HIS A 103 8.81 4.65 -22.04
N ILE A 104 9.44 3.48 -22.15
CA ILE A 104 10.00 2.75 -21.01
C ILE A 104 11.33 3.41 -20.62
N TRP A 105 11.38 3.92 -19.40
CA TRP A 105 12.58 4.52 -18.86
C TRP A 105 12.77 4.18 -17.39
N ALA A 106 14.03 4.13 -16.97
CA ALA A 106 14.45 4.03 -15.57
C ALA A 106 15.86 4.60 -15.41
N LYS A 107 16.18 5.08 -14.22
CA LYS A 107 17.51 5.65 -13.88
C LYS A 107 18.14 5.01 -12.65
N LEU A 108 17.33 4.56 -11.70
CA LEU A 108 17.79 3.99 -10.44
C LEU A 108 18.26 2.55 -10.61
N LYS A 109 19.50 2.25 -10.19
CA LYS A 109 20.14 0.92 -10.36
C LYS A 109 20.64 0.32 -9.05
N GLU A 110 20.71 1.13 -8.01
CA GLU A 110 21.18 0.67 -6.70
C GLU A 110 19.97 0.16 -5.91
N ARG A 111 20.09 -1.05 -5.35
CA ARG A 111 19.07 -1.61 -4.44
C ARG A 111 18.79 -0.62 -3.31
N ASP A 112 17.58 -0.59 -2.83
CA ASP A 112 17.10 0.29 -1.75
C ASP A 112 17.18 1.80 -2.08
N SER A 113 17.31 2.13 -3.36
CA SER A 113 16.99 3.48 -3.82
C SER A 113 15.48 3.69 -3.71
N VAL A 114 15.06 4.91 -3.50
CA VAL A 114 13.65 5.33 -3.48
C VAL A 114 13.08 5.18 -4.90
N ILE A 115 12.54 4.00 -5.20
CA ILE A 115 12.24 3.54 -6.57
C ILE A 115 11.13 4.35 -7.22
N TYR A 116 10.13 4.83 -6.46
CA TYR A 116 9.05 5.66 -7.02
C TYR A 116 9.52 6.98 -7.66
N TYR A 117 10.80 7.30 -7.57
CA TYR A 117 11.38 8.38 -8.39
C TYR A 117 11.57 7.98 -9.86
N ASP A 118 11.49 6.71 -10.21
CA ASP A 118 11.30 6.24 -11.58
C ASP A 118 9.81 5.90 -11.83
N ASN A 119 9.46 5.48 -13.05
CA ASN A 119 8.22 4.72 -13.24
C ASN A 119 8.40 3.34 -12.63
N ASP A 120 7.44 2.88 -11.85
CA ASP A 120 7.57 1.63 -11.11
C ASP A 120 6.28 0.82 -11.00
N PHE A 121 6.40 -0.32 -10.37
CA PHE A 121 5.33 -1.17 -9.91
C PHE A 121 5.54 -1.50 -8.45
N GLU A 122 4.50 -1.35 -7.66
CA GLU A 122 4.52 -1.54 -6.21
C GLU A 122 3.53 -2.61 -5.76
N ILE A 123 3.89 -3.32 -4.69
CA ILE A 123 3.04 -4.30 -4.01
C ILE A 123 3.01 -3.99 -2.52
N PHE A 124 1.80 -3.92 -1.97
CA PHE A 124 1.55 -3.73 -0.54
C PHE A 124 0.80 -4.94 0.00
N ILE A 125 1.28 -5.53 1.11
CA ILE A 125 0.70 -6.73 1.71
C ILE A 125 0.56 -6.56 3.21
N ASP A 126 -0.67 -6.66 3.71
CA ASP A 126 -1.03 -6.75 5.12
C ASP A 126 -1.73 -8.10 5.34
N PRO A 127 -1.00 -9.11 5.85
CA PRO A 127 -1.48 -10.49 5.85
C PRO A 127 -2.61 -10.79 6.85
N ASP A 128 -2.69 -10.08 7.97
CA ASP A 128 -3.72 -10.28 9.00
C ASP A 128 -4.81 -9.20 8.99
N GLY A 129 -4.62 -8.17 8.14
CA GLY A 129 -5.62 -7.13 7.90
C GLY A 129 -5.88 -6.26 9.12
N ASP A 130 -4.89 -6.07 9.99
CA ASP A 130 -5.00 -5.21 11.17
C ASP A 130 -4.51 -3.78 10.92
N THR A 131 -3.99 -3.51 9.71
CA THR A 131 -3.41 -2.24 9.25
C THR A 131 -2.05 -1.90 9.81
N HIS A 132 -1.40 -2.84 10.48
CA HIS A 132 -0.08 -2.70 11.07
C HIS A 132 0.85 -3.80 10.56
N ASN A 133 2.16 -3.59 10.68
CA ASN A 133 3.17 -4.59 10.35
C ASN A 133 2.99 -5.16 8.94
N TYR A 134 2.97 -4.29 7.96
CA TYR A 134 2.77 -4.64 6.56
C TYR A 134 4.04 -4.46 5.73
N TYR A 135 4.01 -5.03 4.54
CA TYR A 135 5.14 -5.05 3.61
C TYR A 135 4.87 -4.15 2.42
N GLU A 136 5.91 -3.48 1.98
CA GLU A 136 5.95 -2.69 0.74
C GLU A 136 7.10 -3.18 -0.12
N PHE A 137 6.87 -3.21 -1.42
CA PHE A 137 7.85 -3.60 -2.43
C PHE A 137 7.67 -2.72 -3.65
N GLU A 138 8.74 -2.11 -4.10
CA GLU A 138 8.79 -1.29 -5.30
C GLU A 138 9.81 -1.87 -6.29
N MET A 139 9.52 -1.79 -7.58
CA MET A 139 10.41 -2.26 -8.63
C MET A 139 10.28 -1.44 -9.90
N ASN A 140 11.43 -1.00 -10.47
CA ASN A 140 11.47 -0.29 -11.73
C ASN A 140 11.81 -1.20 -12.93
N ALA A 141 11.85 -0.63 -14.13
CA ALA A 141 12.12 -1.38 -15.36
C ALA A 141 13.56 -1.92 -15.47
N PHE A 142 14.49 -1.52 -14.61
CA PHE A 142 15.81 -2.16 -14.46
C PHE A 142 15.80 -3.42 -13.60
N ASN A 143 14.66 -3.79 -13.02
CA ASN A 143 14.59 -4.80 -11.97
C ASN A 143 15.36 -4.38 -10.69
N THR A 144 15.42 -3.09 -10.43
CA THR A 144 15.95 -2.56 -9.17
C THR A 144 14.81 -2.53 -8.17
N ILE A 145 15.09 -3.00 -6.97
CA ILE A 145 14.10 -3.27 -5.91
C ILE A 145 14.36 -2.35 -4.73
N TRP A 146 13.27 -1.91 -4.11
CA TRP A 146 13.22 -1.37 -2.76
C TRP A 146 12.13 -2.10 -1.99
N ASP A 147 12.45 -2.70 -0.87
CA ASP A 147 11.52 -3.45 -0.04
C ASP A 147 11.60 -2.99 1.41
N LEU A 148 10.43 -2.84 2.02
CA LEU A 148 10.26 -2.23 3.33
C LEU A 148 9.36 -3.09 4.22
N PHE A 149 9.70 -3.12 5.50
CA PHE A 149 8.77 -3.51 6.55
C PHE A 149 8.30 -2.27 7.30
N ILE A 150 6.99 -2.08 7.40
CA ILE A 150 6.38 -0.88 7.97
C ILE A 150 5.48 -1.27 9.14
N SER A 151 5.80 -0.74 10.33
CA SER A 151 5.09 -1.12 11.56
C SER A 151 3.65 -0.61 11.63
N GLN A 152 3.36 0.51 10.98
CA GLN A 152 2.05 1.15 10.93
C GLN A 152 2.04 2.26 9.87
N PRO A 153 0.88 2.76 9.40
CA PRO A 153 0.81 3.82 8.42
C PRO A 153 1.65 5.05 8.79
N TYR A 154 2.24 5.71 7.79
CA TYR A 154 3.11 6.89 8.01
C TYR A 154 2.44 8.04 8.76
N HIS A 155 1.13 8.16 8.68
CA HIS A 155 0.37 9.18 9.40
C HIS A 155 0.15 8.86 10.90
N GLU A 156 0.55 7.66 11.34
CA GLU A 156 0.50 7.29 12.75
C GLU A 156 1.78 7.73 13.48
N GLN A 157 1.59 8.13 14.75
CA GLN A 157 2.73 8.50 15.58
C GLN A 157 3.61 7.28 15.85
N ASN A 158 4.93 7.47 15.78
CA ASN A 158 5.93 6.43 16.01
C ASN A 158 5.98 5.32 14.94
N CYS A 159 5.51 5.56 13.74
CA CYS A 159 5.75 4.66 12.61
C CYS A 159 7.25 4.29 12.54
N LYS A 160 7.53 3.02 12.36
CA LYS A 160 8.88 2.50 12.11
C LYS A 160 8.90 1.90 10.72
N VAL A 161 9.84 2.38 9.93
CA VAL A 161 10.16 1.83 8.62
C VAL A 161 11.52 1.17 8.72
N LEU A 162 11.59 -0.08 8.33
CA LEU A 162 12.84 -0.85 8.30
C LEU A 162 13.29 -0.96 6.85
N ASP A 163 14.10 0.00 6.42
CA ASP A 163 14.72 0.02 5.09
C ASP A 163 15.73 -1.12 4.88
N SER A 164 16.31 -1.62 5.94
CA SER A 164 17.29 -2.72 5.89
C SER A 164 16.64 -4.10 5.95
N TRP A 165 15.32 -4.15 5.90
CA TRP A 165 14.61 -5.42 5.82
C TRP A 165 14.54 -5.85 4.35
N ASP A 166 14.98 -7.07 4.08
CA ASP A 166 14.99 -7.66 2.76
C ASP A 166 14.01 -8.81 2.65
N ILE A 167 13.29 -8.91 1.54
CA ILE A 167 12.53 -10.11 1.18
C ILE A 167 13.49 -11.21 0.75
N GLN A 168 14.00 -11.93 1.72
CA GLN A 168 14.98 -12.97 1.47
C GLN A 168 14.45 -14.07 0.57
N GLY A 169 15.14 -14.29 -0.56
CA GLY A 169 14.76 -15.31 -1.52
C GLY A 169 13.65 -14.91 -2.49
N VAL A 170 13.27 -13.64 -2.53
CA VAL A 170 12.40 -13.12 -3.58
C VAL A 170 13.03 -13.37 -4.96
N LYS A 171 12.21 -13.77 -5.91
CA LYS A 171 12.62 -13.88 -7.32
C LYS A 171 11.86 -12.83 -8.11
N THR A 172 12.56 -12.11 -8.94
CA THR A 172 11.98 -11.04 -9.76
C THR A 172 12.55 -11.08 -11.17
N ALA A 173 11.72 -10.75 -12.12
CA ALA A 173 12.14 -10.58 -13.51
C ALA A 173 11.33 -9.46 -14.17
N VAL A 174 11.99 -8.74 -15.08
CA VAL A 174 11.37 -7.73 -15.95
C VAL A 174 11.52 -8.18 -17.38
N TYR A 175 10.45 -8.09 -18.15
CA TYR A 175 10.47 -8.23 -19.60
C TYR A 175 10.08 -6.92 -20.25
N ILE A 176 10.96 -6.39 -21.10
CA ILE A 176 10.76 -5.17 -21.86
C ILE A 176 10.22 -5.55 -23.26
N ASP A 177 9.01 -5.11 -23.59
CA ASP A 177 8.42 -5.26 -24.91
C ASP A 177 8.62 -3.95 -25.68
N GLY A 178 9.87 -3.73 -26.09
CA GLY A 178 10.40 -2.50 -26.65
C GLY A 178 11.88 -2.30 -26.31
N THR A 179 12.28 -1.07 -26.06
CA THR A 179 13.65 -0.67 -25.71
C THR A 179 13.69 0.24 -24.49
N LEU A 180 14.51 -0.12 -23.51
CA LEU A 180 14.64 0.66 -22.29
C LEU A 180 15.54 1.88 -22.51
N ASN A 181 15.05 3.07 -22.14
CA ASN A 181 15.78 4.34 -22.25
C ASN A 181 16.14 4.76 -23.68
N ASP A 182 15.38 4.34 -24.67
CA ASP A 182 15.53 4.85 -26.04
C ASP A 182 14.33 5.73 -26.42
N PRO A 183 14.48 7.06 -26.46
CA PRO A 183 13.39 7.96 -26.79
C PRO A 183 13.13 8.09 -28.30
N THR A 184 13.82 7.32 -29.14
CA THR A 184 13.71 7.40 -30.61
C THR A 184 12.67 6.44 -31.18
N ASP A 185 12.15 5.52 -30.38
CA ASP A 185 11.09 4.59 -30.74
C ASP A 185 9.88 4.70 -29.82
N GLU A 186 8.90 3.86 -30.03
CA GLU A 186 7.70 3.74 -29.22
C GLU A 186 7.53 2.27 -28.80
N ASP A 187 7.46 2.07 -27.49
CA ASP A 187 7.38 0.76 -26.87
C ASP A 187 5.92 0.25 -26.79
N ILE A 188 5.77 -1.04 -26.50
CA ILE A 188 4.48 -1.65 -26.18
C ILE A 188 4.23 -1.60 -24.68
N GLY A 189 5.27 -1.89 -23.87
CA GLY A 189 5.20 -1.89 -22.43
C GLY A 189 6.21 -2.80 -21.78
N TRP A 190 6.05 -3.02 -20.50
CA TRP A 190 6.90 -3.93 -19.73
C TRP A 190 6.08 -4.77 -18.77
N ASN A 191 6.61 -5.92 -18.44
CA ASN A 191 5.99 -6.83 -17.49
C ASN A 191 6.95 -7.08 -16.34
N VAL A 192 6.38 -7.36 -15.19
CA VAL A 192 7.13 -7.88 -14.03
C VAL A 192 6.55 -9.22 -13.62
N GLU A 193 7.41 -10.12 -13.20
CA GLU A 193 7.05 -11.39 -12.60
C GLU A 193 7.81 -11.56 -11.30
N ILE A 194 7.08 -11.88 -10.23
CA ILE A 194 7.61 -11.88 -8.87
C ILE A 194 7.14 -13.14 -8.16
N ALA A 195 8.06 -13.79 -7.43
CA ALA A 195 7.74 -14.87 -6.50
C ALA A 195 8.18 -14.48 -5.08
N TYR A 196 7.22 -14.21 -4.22
CA TYR A 196 7.41 -13.91 -2.80
C TYR A 196 7.46 -15.21 -2.00
N PRO A 197 8.55 -15.52 -1.30
CA PRO A 197 8.61 -16.69 -0.42
C PRO A 197 7.65 -16.54 0.77
N TRP A 198 6.84 -17.55 1.04
CA TRP A 198 5.95 -17.54 2.21
C TRP A 198 6.72 -17.32 3.52
N LYS A 199 7.93 -17.87 3.61
CA LYS A 199 8.76 -17.77 4.80
C LYS A 199 8.99 -16.32 5.27
N VAL A 200 9.00 -15.35 4.35
CA VAL A 200 9.20 -13.94 4.71
C VAL A 200 7.89 -13.33 5.22
N LEU A 201 6.76 -13.80 4.71
CA LEU A 201 5.44 -13.32 5.09
C LEU A 201 4.91 -13.95 6.40
N GLU A 202 5.56 -15.01 6.90
CA GLU A 202 5.20 -15.65 8.18
C GLU A 202 5.28 -14.69 9.38
N GLU A 203 6.11 -13.64 9.29
CA GLU A 203 6.38 -12.75 10.42
C GLU A 203 5.11 -12.00 10.89
N CYS A 204 4.18 -11.72 9.97
CA CYS A 204 2.97 -10.93 10.26
C CYS A 204 1.68 -11.65 9.91
N ALA A 205 1.75 -12.84 9.31
CA ALA A 205 0.57 -13.59 8.95
C ALA A 205 0.06 -14.44 10.11
N THR A 206 -1.25 -14.44 10.36
CA THR A 206 -1.87 -15.38 11.31
C THR A 206 -1.67 -16.83 10.87
N GLN A 207 -1.69 -17.08 9.57
CA GLN A 207 -1.45 -18.38 8.93
C GLN A 207 -0.68 -18.18 7.62
N CYS A 208 0.46 -18.88 7.48
CA CYS A 208 1.29 -18.84 6.28
C CYS A 208 1.95 -20.21 6.01
N PRO A 209 1.88 -20.77 4.81
CA PRO A 209 1.00 -20.35 3.70
C PRO A 209 -0.49 -20.27 4.11
N PRO A 210 -1.30 -19.45 3.41
CA PRO A 210 -2.73 -19.31 3.71
C PRO A 210 -3.50 -20.60 3.40
N LEU A 211 -4.62 -20.80 4.09
CA LEU A 211 -5.54 -21.92 3.89
C LEU A 211 -6.70 -21.53 2.96
N GLN A 212 -7.52 -22.53 2.60
CA GLN A 212 -8.74 -22.32 1.81
C GLN A 212 -9.65 -21.28 2.43
N GLY A 213 -9.85 -20.17 1.75
CA GLY A 213 -10.76 -19.09 2.14
C GLY A 213 -10.12 -17.97 2.98
N ASP A 214 -8.87 -18.12 3.40
CA ASP A 214 -8.13 -17.04 4.07
C ASP A 214 -8.09 -15.80 3.18
N GLN A 215 -8.15 -14.63 3.79
CA GLN A 215 -8.16 -13.35 3.08
C GLN A 215 -7.07 -12.44 3.65
N TRP A 216 -6.25 -11.91 2.75
CA TRP A 216 -5.23 -10.90 3.06
C TRP A 216 -5.57 -9.57 2.43
N ARG A 217 -5.13 -8.50 3.01
CA ARG A 217 -5.15 -7.17 2.39
C ARG A 217 -3.95 -7.04 1.47
N VAL A 218 -4.22 -6.77 0.20
CA VAL A 218 -3.17 -6.58 -0.82
C VAL A 218 -3.57 -5.41 -1.69
N ASN A 219 -2.62 -4.58 -2.06
CA ASN A 219 -2.83 -3.60 -3.11
C ASN A 219 -1.62 -3.49 -4.01
N PHE A 220 -1.85 -2.88 -5.15
CA PHE A 220 -0.82 -2.59 -6.14
C PHE A 220 -0.91 -1.13 -6.52
N SER A 221 0.24 -0.53 -6.75
CA SER A 221 0.37 0.79 -7.34
C SER A 221 1.30 0.75 -8.55
N ARG A 222 1.10 1.68 -9.44
CA ARG A 222 2.02 2.07 -10.48
C ARG A 222 2.25 3.57 -10.35
N VAL A 223 3.48 3.96 -10.07
CA VAL A 223 3.88 5.35 -10.16
C VAL A 223 4.25 5.66 -11.62
N GLN A 224 3.64 6.69 -12.16
CA GLN A 224 3.87 7.13 -13.52
C GLN A 224 4.23 8.61 -13.56
N TRP A 225 5.38 8.93 -14.12
CA TRP A 225 5.83 10.29 -14.30
C TRP A 225 5.56 10.79 -15.72
N ASP A 226 5.04 12.02 -15.84
CA ASP A 226 5.05 12.73 -17.11
C ASP A 226 6.48 13.10 -17.47
N THR A 227 6.90 12.72 -18.68
CA THR A 227 8.24 13.01 -19.19
C THR A 227 8.22 13.87 -20.46
N LYS A 228 9.38 14.39 -20.81
CA LYS A 228 9.70 15.00 -22.10
C LYS A 228 11.09 14.55 -22.53
N ILE A 229 11.35 14.58 -23.83
CA ILE A 229 12.64 14.24 -24.38
C ILE A 229 13.53 15.53 -24.44
N ILE A 230 14.70 15.47 -23.84
CA ILE A 230 15.72 16.53 -23.88
C ILE A 230 17.06 15.86 -24.16
N ASP A 231 17.77 16.35 -25.18
CA ASP A 231 19.10 15.84 -25.55
C ASP A 231 19.14 14.30 -25.71
N ASN A 232 18.08 13.74 -26.31
CA ASN A 232 17.91 12.32 -26.50
C ASN A 232 17.83 11.49 -25.20
N ASP A 233 17.31 12.07 -24.12
CA ASP A 233 17.07 11.41 -22.83
C ASP A 233 15.70 11.81 -22.26
N TYR A 234 15.12 10.93 -21.44
CA TYR A 234 13.88 11.21 -20.71
C TYR A 234 14.12 12.13 -19.53
N SER A 235 13.33 13.18 -19.44
CA SER A 235 13.37 14.15 -18.34
C SER A 235 11.96 14.34 -17.77
N LYS A 236 11.81 14.14 -16.47
CA LYS A 236 10.51 14.35 -15.78
C LYS A 236 10.03 15.80 -15.93
N LEU A 237 8.76 15.97 -16.12
CA LEU A 237 8.12 17.28 -15.99
C LEU A 237 8.10 17.68 -14.50
N ARG A 238 8.03 18.99 -14.25
CA ARG A 238 7.87 19.53 -12.88
C ARG A 238 6.39 19.47 -12.48
N LYS A 239 5.88 18.24 -12.36
CA LYS A 239 4.53 17.92 -11.92
C LYS A 239 4.61 16.76 -10.92
N PRO A 240 3.61 16.59 -10.05
CA PRO A 240 3.47 15.36 -9.28
C PRO A 240 3.37 14.16 -10.20
N GLU A 241 3.76 13.02 -9.70
CA GLU A 241 3.52 11.70 -10.28
C GLU A 241 2.03 11.37 -10.31
N HIS A 242 1.67 10.45 -11.18
CA HIS A 242 0.38 9.77 -11.14
C HIS A 242 0.52 8.50 -10.31
N ASN A 243 -0.43 8.25 -9.44
CA ASN A 243 -0.53 7.02 -8.66
C ASN A 243 -1.75 6.25 -9.15
N TRP A 244 -1.53 5.18 -9.90
CA TRP A 244 -2.60 4.32 -10.42
C TRP A 244 -2.60 3.01 -9.67
N VAL A 245 -3.74 2.63 -9.13
CA VAL A 245 -3.86 1.53 -8.18
C VAL A 245 -4.94 0.53 -8.57
N TRP A 246 -4.82 -0.70 -8.07
CA TRP A 246 -5.86 -1.71 -8.24
C TRP A 246 -7.10 -1.38 -7.39
N SER A 247 -6.95 -1.19 -6.07
CA SER A 247 -8.02 -0.80 -5.17
C SER A 247 -7.82 0.65 -4.74
N PRO A 248 -8.73 1.59 -5.08
CA PRO A 248 -8.53 3.01 -4.82
C PRO A 248 -8.58 3.33 -3.32
N GLN A 249 -7.78 4.32 -2.91
CA GLN A 249 -7.71 4.79 -1.53
C GLN A 249 -8.72 5.90 -1.24
N GLY A 250 -9.14 6.66 -2.29
CA GLY A 250 -9.92 7.89 -2.12
C GLY A 250 -9.11 9.06 -1.59
N ILE A 251 -7.79 8.95 -1.61
CA ILE A 251 -6.82 9.95 -1.15
C ILE A 251 -5.47 9.64 -1.79
N ILE A 252 -4.61 10.65 -1.99
CA ILE A 252 -3.25 10.45 -2.52
C ILE A 252 -2.34 9.96 -1.38
N ASN A 253 -2.50 8.72 -1.00
CA ASN A 253 -1.63 8.05 -0.02
C ASN A 253 -1.88 6.53 -0.08
N MET A 254 -0.84 5.73 -0.38
CA MET A 254 -0.95 4.28 -0.40
C MET A 254 -1.08 3.67 1.00
N HIS A 255 -0.62 4.36 2.04
CA HIS A 255 -0.59 3.85 3.41
C HIS A 255 -1.92 4.03 4.15
N TYR A 256 -2.98 3.55 3.52
CA TYR A 256 -4.31 3.34 4.07
C TYR A 256 -4.71 1.87 3.87
N PRO A 257 -4.08 0.92 4.61
CA PRO A 257 -4.27 -0.51 4.40
C PRO A 257 -5.73 -0.95 4.50
N GLU A 258 -6.56 -0.23 5.24
CA GLU A 258 -7.99 -0.45 5.33
C GLU A 258 -8.72 -0.33 3.99
N MET A 259 -8.16 0.38 3.02
CA MET A 259 -8.74 0.55 1.68
C MET A 259 -8.16 -0.42 0.64
N TRP A 260 -7.13 -1.20 1.00
CA TRP A 260 -6.55 -2.18 0.10
C TRP A 260 -7.53 -3.29 -0.23
N GLY A 261 -7.32 -3.91 -1.38
CA GLY A 261 -8.16 -5.00 -1.85
C GLY A 261 -8.02 -6.27 -1.01
N PHE A 262 -8.97 -7.17 -1.17
CA PHE A 262 -8.96 -8.48 -0.53
C PHE A 262 -8.47 -9.55 -1.51
N VAL A 263 -7.45 -10.31 -1.14
CA VAL A 263 -7.06 -11.52 -1.85
C VAL A 263 -7.52 -12.73 -1.06
N GLN A 264 -8.51 -13.45 -1.59
CA GLN A 264 -8.99 -14.69 -1.01
C GLN A 264 -8.24 -15.86 -1.62
N PHE A 265 -7.60 -16.66 -0.79
CA PHE A 265 -6.84 -17.82 -1.23
C PHE A 265 -7.71 -19.04 -1.45
N SER A 266 -7.43 -19.77 -2.53
CA SER A 266 -8.09 -21.02 -2.87
C SER A 266 -7.07 -22.13 -3.07
N GLU A 267 -7.24 -23.25 -2.37
CA GLU A 267 -6.41 -24.45 -2.54
C GLU A 267 -6.74 -25.22 -3.84
N LYS A 268 -7.79 -24.81 -4.56
CA LYS A 268 -8.13 -25.43 -5.84
C LYS A 268 -7.11 -25.04 -6.91
N PRO A 269 -6.73 -25.98 -7.76
CA PRO A 269 -5.90 -25.65 -8.92
C PRO A 269 -6.60 -24.64 -9.84
N VAL A 270 -5.85 -23.65 -10.31
CA VAL A 270 -6.36 -22.64 -11.24
C VAL A 270 -6.90 -23.27 -12.52
N GLY A 271 -8.02 -22.73 -13.04
CA GLY A 271 -8.70 -23.24 -14.21
C GLY A 271 -9.61 -24.44 -13.95
N THR A 272 -9.79 -24.83 -12.70
CA THR A 272 -10.78 -25.83 -12.26
C THR A 272 -12.11 -25.17 -11.87
N LYS A 273 -12.87 -25.74 -10.95
CA LYS A 273 -14.12 -25.15 -10.45
C LYS A 273 -13.86 -23.83 -9.75
N LYS A 274 -14.53 -22.76 -10.20
CA LYS A 274 -14.42 -21.44 -9.60
C LYS A 274 -14.94 -21.40 -8.17
N ASP A 275 -14.19 -20.75 -7.29
CA ASP A 275 -14.67 -20.31 -6.00
C ASP A 275 -15.45 -19.00 -6.15
N LYS A 276 -16.14 -18.65 -5.08
CA LYS A 276 -16.77 -17.33 -4.96
C LYS A 276 -16.11 -16.60 -3.82
N TYR A 277 -15.87 -15.33 -4.02
CA TYR A 277 -15.44 -14.44 -2.95
C TYR A 277 -16.46 -14.47 -1.81
N GLN A 278 -16.00 -14.62 -0.60
CA GLN A 278 -16.82 -14.65 0.61
C GLN A 278 -16.56 -13.33 1.35
N HIS A 279 -17.55 -12.43 1.31
CA HIS A 279 -17.46 -11.21 2.08
C HIS A 279 -17.35 -11.53 3.58
N ASN A 280 -16.30 -11.03 4.23
CA ASN A 280 -16.13 -11.14 5.68
C ASN A 280 -16.84 -9.95 6.36
N LYS A 281 -17.89 -10.24 7.12
CA LYS A 281 -18.67 -9.21 7.82
C LYS A 281 -17.87 -8.46 8.90
N ASP A 282 -16.81 -9.07 9.41
CA ASP A 282 -15.95 -8.42 10.39
C ASP A 282 -15.27 -7.18 9.79
N GLU A 283 -15.06 -7.17 8.46
CA GLU A 283 -14.48 -6.03 7.76
C GLU A 283 -15.41 -4.81 7.74
N ASP A 284 -16.73 -5.02 7.70
CA ASP A 284 -17.71 -3.93 7.83
C ASP A 284 -17.61 -3.28 9.22
N ILE A 285 -17.39 -4.10 10.25
CA ILE A 285 -17.26 -3.65 11.65
C ILE A 285 -15.91 -2.94 11.84
N LYS A 286 -14.82 -3.49 11.28
CA LYS A 286 -13.52 -2.83 11.27
C LYS A 286 -13.61 -1.45 10.59
N TRP A 287 -14.36 -1.36 9.49
CA TRP A 287 -14.57 -0.08 8.80
C TRP A 287 -15.32 0.93 9.68
N ILE A 288 -16.36 0.52 10.41
CA ILE A 288 -17.05 1.40 11.37
C ILE A 288 -16.06 1.90 12.44
N LEU A 289 -15.22 1.03 13.00
CA LEU A 289 -14.21 1.42 13.98
C LEU A 289 -13.18 2.39 13.36
N ARG A 290 -12.80 2.20 12.11
CA ARG A 290 -11.90 3.09 11.38
C ARG A 290 -12.53 4.48 11.16
N GLN A 291 -13.80 4.54 10.80
CA GLN A 291 -14.53 5.82 10.70
C GLN A 291 -14.59 6.54 12.06
N ILE A 292 -14.82 5.80 13.16
CA ILE A 292 -14.77 6.38 14.51
C ILE A 292 -13.38 6.96 14.79
N TYR A 293 -12.32 6.26 14.40
CA TYR A 293 -10.95 6.72 14.56
C TYR A 293 -10.72 8.06 13.82
N TYR A 294 -11.11 8.18 12.56
CA TYR A 294 -10.99 9.43 11.80
C TYR A 294 -11.77 10.57 12.47
N LYS A 295 -13.01 10.32 12.85
CA LYS A 295 -13.85 11.33 13.48
C LYS A 295 -13.34 11.76 14.86
N GLN A 296 -12.79 10.85 15.64
CA GLN A 296 -12.14 11.17 16.93
C GLN A 296 -10.90 12.05 16.73
N ARG A 297 -10.08 11.77 15.73
CA ARG A 297 -8.92 12.60 15.37
C ARG A 297 -9.36 14.01 14.96
N THR A 298 -10.34 14.12 14.08
CA THR A 298 -10.93 15.41 13.67
C THR A 298 -11.55 16.15 14.86
N TYR A 299 -12.27 15.46 15.73
CA TYR A 299 -12.87 16.05 16.92
C TYR A 299 -11.81 16.57 17.90
N PHE A 300 -10.74 15.81 18.10
CA PHE A 300 -9.63 16.22 18.95
C PHE A 300 -8.95 17.50 18.45
N MET A 301 -8.72 17.60 17.14
CA MET A 301 -8.12 18.81 16.54
C MET A 301 -8.97 20.06 16.80
N GLN A 302 -10.30 19.93 16.82
CA GLN A 302 -11.22 21.05 17.00
C GLN A 302 -11.47 21.40 18.47
N ASN A 303 -11.33 20.43 19.39
CA ASN A 303 -11.78 20.53 20.76
C ASN A 303 -10.69 20.24 21.80
N GLU A 304 -9.47 19.88 21.38
CA GLU A 304 -8.31 19.51 22.23
C GLU A 304 -8.61 18.34 23.20
N LYS A 305 -9.60 17.51 22.86
CA LYS A 305 -10.02 16.33 23.63
C LYS A 305 -10.78 15.34 22.75
N PHE A 306 -10.76 14.07 23.14
CA PHE A 306 -11.64 13.05 22.58
C PHE A 306 -13.05 13.12 23.18
N THR A 307 -14.01 12.40 22.57
CA THR A 307 -15.39 12.33 23.08
C THR A 307 -15.86 10.89 23.21
N ASP A 308 -16.57 10.60 24.31
CA ASP A 308 -17.32 9.35 24.51
C ASP A 308 -18.77 9.42 23.95
N ASN A 309 -19.19 10.60 23.51
CA ASN A 309 -20.49 10.80 22.92
C ASN A 309 -20.45 10.60 21.40
N ILE A 310 -20.87 9.41 20.92
CA ILE A 310 -20.90 9.05 19.52
C ILE A 310 -21.68 10.02 18.62
N SER A 311 -22.72 10.67 19.15
CA SER A 311 -23.53 11.63 18.38
C SER A 311 -22.74 12.86 17.96
N LEU A 312 -21.66 13.21 18.66
CA LEU A 312 -20.77 14.33 18.29
C LEU A 312 -19.84 13.97 17.12
N LEU A 313 -19.67 12.70 16.83
CA LEU A 313 -18.84 12.22 15.72
C LEU A 313 -19.59 12.22 14.38
N GLN A 314 -20.91 12.43 14.39
CA GLN A 314 -21.75 12.55 13.19
C GLN A 314 -21.64 11.33 12.25
N LEU A 315 -21.55 10.13 12.82
CA LEU A 315 -21.52 8.87 12.09
C LEU A 315 -22.91 8.23 12.11
N ASP A 316 -23.30 7.68 10.96
CA ASP A 316 -24.50 6.82 10.83
C ASP A 316 -24.08 5.37 11.05
N ILE A 317 -24.24 4.90 12.28
CA ILE A 317 -23.85 3.54 12.69
C ILE A 317 -25.10 2.72 12.96
N PRO A 318 -25.25 1.54 12.34
CA PRO A 318 -26.36 0.63 12.66
C PRO A 318 -26.45 0.34 14.15
N HIS A 319 -27.68 0.28 14.67
CA HIS A 319 -27.91 0.15 16.12
C HIS A 319 -27.20 -1.06 16.75
N GLU A 320 -27.14 -2.16 16.03
CA GLU A 320 -26.46 -3.40 16.43
C GLU A 320 -24.93 -3.27 16.56
N PHE A 321 -24.35 -2.26 15.93
CA PHE A 321 -22.90 -2.00 15.95
C PHE A 321 -22.51 -0.73 16.71
N LEU A 322 -23.39 -0.23 17.58
CA LEU A 322 -23.05 0.93 18.41
C LEU A 322 -21.87 0.61 19.34
N PRO A 323 -20.82 1.43 19.31
CA PRO A 323 -19.63 1.20 20.11
C PRO A 323 -19.82 1.61 21.57
N THR A 324 -19.02 0.99 22.44
CA THR A 324 -18.69 1.59 23.73
C THR A 324 -17.41 2.38 23.56
N ILE A 325 -17.42 3.67 23.89
CA ILE A 325 -16.24 4.54 23.79
C ILE A 325 -15.78 4.93 25.20
N SER A 326 -14.49 4.72 25.48
CA SER A 326 -13.81 5.14 26.70
C SER A 326 -12.73 6.17 26.34
N ILE A 327 -12.60 7.22 27.12
CA ILE A 327 -11.66 8.30 26.84
C ILE A 327 -10.74 8.60 28.02
N THR A 328 -9.54 9.05 27.70
CA THR A 328 -8.59 9.72 28.60
C THR A 328 -8.21 11.08 28.00
N PRO A 329 -7.43 11.92 28.66
CA PRO A 329 -7.00 13.18 28.07
C PRO A 329 -6.28 13.01 26.71
N ASN A 330 -5.53 11.91 26.51
CA ASN A 330 -4.67 11.72 25.34
C ASN A 330 -5.03 10.52 24.47
N TYR A 331 -5.99 9.67 24.88
CA TYR A 331 -6.33 8.43 24.20
C TYR A 331 -7.84 8.17 24.25
N PHE A 332 -8.30 7.37 23.31
CA PHE A 332 -9.64 6.78 23.35
C PHE A 332 -9.56 5.30 22.96
N GLU A 333 -10.57 4.57 23.37
CA GLU A 333 -10.84 3.20 22.97
C GLU A 333 -12.28 3.12 22.48
N ALA A 334 -12.53 2.49 21.35
CA ALA A 334 -13.87 2.19 20.83
C ALA A 334 -14.01 0.68 20.64
N VAL A 335 -15.03 0.08 21.23
CA VAL A 335 -15.26 -1.36 21.20
C VAL A 335 -16.66 -1.64 20.69
N ILE A 336 -16.77 -2.47 19.65
CA ILE A 336 -18.04 -3.04 19.16
C ILE A 336 -18.07 -4.51 19.57
N LYS A 337 -19.18 -4.95 20.19
CA LYS A 337 -19.42 -6.36 20.55
C LYS A 337 -20.50 -6.90 19.65
N PHE A 338 -20.26 -8.02 18.95
CA PHE A 338 -21.15 -8.66 18.00
C PHE A 338 -21.10 -10.19 18.12
#